data_e70274e97194e1182190356fd9a59357
#
_entry.id   e70274e97194e1182190356fd9a59357
#
_cell.length_a   1.000
_cell.length_b   1.000
_cell.length_c   1.000
_cell.angle_alpha   90.00
_cell.angle_beta   90.00
_cell.angle_gamma   90.00
#
_symmetry.space_group_name_H-M   'P 1'
#
loop_
_entity.id
_entity.type
_entity.pdbx_description
1 polymer ?
#
loop_
_entity_poly.entity_id
_entity_poly.type
_entity_poly.pdbx_seq_one_letter_code
_entity_poly.pdbx_strand_id
1 'polypeptide(L)'
;MGQKVNPNGLRIGITKNWSSRWYADKKDFAKYLEVDMKIRNYLEPKLKDALLSHIDIERIKKTISVSVFVARPGIVIGQNGENIDNIKKGLVKLLGVNEDEVKISVVEIKNPDLDATLVAKSIAKQLEERASFRIVQK
;
A
#
# COMPACT_ATOMS: atom_id res chain seq x y z
N MET A 1 -27.46 -14.55 -15.07
CA MET A 1 -26.09 -14.74 -14.51
C MET A 1 -26.15 -14.41 -13.01
N GLY A 2 -25.63 -15.28 -12.14
CA GLY A 2 -25.62 -15.04 -10.70
C GLY A 2 -24.69 -13.89 -10.29
N GLN A 3 -25.01 -13.24 -9.18
CA GLN A 3 -24.11 -12.25 -8.56
C GLN A 3 -22.88 -12.95 -7.98
N LYS A 4 -21.68 -12.40 -8.24
CA LYS A 4 -20.42 -12.93 -7.72
C LYS A 4 -20.04 -12.19 -6.44
N VAL A 5 -19.60 -12.92 -5.44
CA VAL A 5 -19.06 -12.36 -4.19
C VAL A 5 -17.68 -11.75 -4.44
N ASN A 6 -17.34 -10.71 -3.67
CA ASN A 6 -15.99 -10.15 -3.73
C ASN A 6 -14.94 -11.21 -3.35
N PRO A 7 -13.97 -11.54 -4.24
CA PRO A 7 -13.02 -12.62 -3.99
C PRO A 7 -12.09 -12.34 -2.80
N ASN A 8 -11.79 -11.09 -2.50
CA ASN A 8 -11.01 -10.73 -1.32
C ASN A 8 -11.82 -10.93 -0.04
N GLY A 9 -13.10 -10.50 -0.04
CA GLY A 9 -14.00 -10.70 1.11
C GLY A 9 -14.19 -12.17 1.47
N LEU A 10 -14.27 -13.05 0.47
CA LEU A 10 -14.38 -14.50 0.68
C LEU A 10 -13.13 -15.11 1.35
N ARG A 11 -11.95 -14.52 1.15
CA ARG A 11 -10.66 -15.01 1.63
C ARG A 11 -10.18 -14.39 2.94
N ILE A 12 -10.84 -13.32 3.39
CA ILE A 12 -10.48 -12.65 4.65
C ILE A 12 -10.70 -13.60 5.82
N GLY A 13 -9.68 -13.70 6.68
CA GLY A 13 -9.68 -14.59 7.84
C GLY A 13 -9.25 -16.03 7.53
N ILE A 14 -9.07 -16.40 6.26
CA ILE A 14 -8.59 -17.73 5.82
C ILE A 14 -7.18 -17.60 5.22
N THR A 15 -7.07 -16.93 4.06
CA THR A 15 -5.80 -16.78 3.34
C THR A 15 -5.33 -15.34 3.21
N LYS A 16 -6.22 -14.37 3.46
CA LYS A 16 -5.92 -12.93 3.41
C LYS A 16 -6.31 -12.26 4.72
N ASN A 17 -5.53 -11.26 5.09
CA ASN A 17 -5.84 -10.38 6.21
C ASN A 17 -6.49 -9.07 5.71
N TRP A 18 -7.04 -8.30 6.65
CA TRP A 18 -7.52 -6.95 6.38
C TRP A 18 -6.34 -6.02 6.07
N SER A 19 -6.52 -5.15 5.10
CA SER A 19 -5.53 -4.13 4.77
C SER A 19 -5.48 -2.95 5.75
N SER A 20 -6.49 -2.82 6.61
CA SER A 20 -6.50 -1.91 7.75
C SER A 20 -6.92 -2.69 8.99
N ARG A 21 -6.07 -2.70 10.01
CA ARG A 21 -6.25 -3.47 11.25
C ARG A 21 -6.29 -2.53 12.44
N TRP A 22 -7.48 -2.12 12.81
CA TRP A 22 -7.74 -1.27 13.96
C TRP A 22 -9.20 -1.37 14.41
N TYR A 23 -9.44 -0.98 15.63
CA TYR A 23 -10.77 -0.82 16.19
C TYR A 23 -11.02 0.64 16.56
N ALA A 24 -12.21 1.14 16.31
CA ALA A 24 -12.64 2.47 16.70
C ALA A 24 -14.13 2.46 17.09
N ASP A 25 -14.49 3.34 18.01
CA ASP A 25 -15.88 3.58 18.35
C ASP A 25 -16.61 4.24 17.17
N LYS A 26 -17.95 4.14 17.18
CA LYS A 26 -18.81 4.67 16.12
C LYS A 26 -18.53 6.15 15.79
N LYS A 27 -18.13 6.95 16.79
CA LYS A 27 -17.82 8.38 16.63
C LYS A 27 -16.49 8.65 15.92
N ASP A 28 -15.49 7.79 16.11
CA ASP A 28 -14.14 7.99 15.60
C ASP A 28 -13.85 7.16 14.35
N PHE A 29 -14.72 6.21 14.03
CA PHE A 29 -14.57 5.34 12.86
C PHE A 29 -14.39 6.12 11.55
N ALA A 30 -15.24 7.11 11.30
CA ALA A 30 -15.18 7.92 10.08
C ALA A 30 -13.85 8.71 9.97
N LYS A 31 -13.37 9.25 11.10
CA LYS A 31 -12.09 9.99 11.14
C LYS A 31 -10.91 9.06 10.82
N TYR A 32 -10.88 7.86 11.40
CA TYR A 32 -9.80 6.91 11.14
C TYR A 32 -9.80 6.42 9.71
N LEU A 33 -10.97 6.17 9.14
CA LEU A 33 -11.11 5.79 7.74
C LEU A 33 -10.62 6.90 6.80
N GLU A 34 -10.98 8.16 7.08
CA GLU A 34 -10.51 9.31 6.31
C GLU A 34 -8.97 9.44 6.34
N VAL A 35 -8.37 9.25 7.52
CA VAL A 35 -6.92 9.28 7.69
C VAL A 35 -6.26 8.14 6.89
N ASP A 36 -6.82 6.92 6.92
CA ASP A 36 -6.29 5.80 6.16
C ASP A 36 -6.35 6.05 4.64
N MET A 37 -7.43 6.65 4.15
CA MET A 37 -7.53 7.06 2.75
C MET A 37 -6.49 8.13 2.38
N LYS A 38 -6.27 9.11 3.25
CA LYS A 38 -5.23 10.13 3.04
C LYS A 38 -3.83 9.51 2.96
N ILE A 39 -3.52 8.54 3.83
CA ILE A 39 -2.26 7.81 3.81
C ILE A 39 -2.07 7.08 2.47
N ARG A 40 -3.07 6.32 2.02
CA ARG A 40 -3.01 5.57 0.76
C ARG A 40 -2.84 6.49 -0.44
N ASN A 41 -3.68 7.51 -0.55
CA ASN A 41 -3.63 8.49 -1.64
C ASN A 41 -2.30 9.26 -1.69
N TYR A 42 -1.63 9.45 -0.56
CA TYR A 42 -0.32 10.08 -0.49
C TYR A 42 0.81 9.14 -0.91
N LEU A 43 0.75 7.88 -0.49
CA LEU A 43 1.82 6.91 -0.73
C LEU A 43 1.77 6.30 -2.14
N GLU A 44 0.59 6.02 -2.69
CA GLU A 44 0.45 5.38 -4.00
C GLU A 44 1.21 6.07 -5.13
N PRO A 45 1.07 7.40 -5.35
CA PRO A 45 1.79 8.08 -6.41
C PRO A 45 3.29 8.17 -6.16
N LYS A 46 3.72 8.28 -4.89
CA LYS A 46 5.14 8.38 -4.53
C LYS A 46 5.90 7.06 -4.67
N LEU A 47 5.19 5.94 -4.53
CA LEU A 47 5.76 4.61 -4.57
C LEU A 47 5.50 3.88 -5.90
N LYS A 48 5.01 4.58 -6.91
CA LYS A 48 4.73 4.01 -8.23
C LYS A 48 5.98 3.34 -8.84
N ASP A 49 7.13 4.00 -8.74
CA ASP A 49 8.40 3.52 -9.31
C ASP A 49 8.99 2.32 -8.53
N ALA A 50 8.64 2.21 -7.25
CA ALA A 50 9.05 1.10 -6.40
C ALA A 50 8.23 -0.19 -6.62
N LEU A 51 7.24 -0.17 -7.54
CA LEU A 51 6.31 -1.28 -7.77
C LEU A 51 5.58 -1.67 -6.49
N LEU A 52 4.75 -0.75 -6.00
CA LEU A 52 3.91 -0.96 -4.84
C LEU A 52 2.83 -2.00 -5.12
N SER A 53 2.71 -3.04 -4.30
CA SER A 53 1.61 -4.00 -4.31
C SER A 53 0.43 -3.50 -3.48
N HIS A 54 0.58 -3.47 -2.17
CA HIS A 54 -0.45 -3.05 -1.22
C HIS A 54 0.17 -2.36 0.00
N ILE A 55 -0.70 -1.71 0.77
CA ILE A 55 -0.33 -1.01 1.99
C ILE A 55 -1.21 -1.53 3.11
N ASP A 56 -0.59 -2.02 4.18
CA ASP A 56 -1.27 -2.41 5.41
C ASP A 56 -1.11 -1.34 6.46
N ILE A 57 -2.21 -0.99 7.13
CA ILE A 57 -2.24 0.05 8.16
C ILE A 57 -2.72 -0.58 9.47
N GLU A 58 -1.90 -0.50 10.48
CA GLU A 58 -2.25 -0.93 11.84
C GLU A 58 -2.26 0.27 12.78
N ARG A 59 -3.24 0.30 13.68
CA ARG A 59 -3.31 1.32 14.72
C ARG A 59 -3.32 0.65 16.08
N ILE A 60 -2.36 1.01 16.90
CA ILE A 60 -2.28 0.58 18.29
C ILE A 60 -2.25 1.84 19.15
N LYS A 61 -3.35 2.11 19.84
CA LYS A 61 -3.54 3.35 20.61
C LYS A 61 -3.37 4.59 19.71
N LYS A 62 -2.30 5.38 19.92
CA LYS A 62 -1.96 6.57 19.12
C LYS A 62 -0.99 6.27 17.98
N THR A 63 -0.32 5.12 18.00
CA THR A 63 0.69 4.79 16.99
C THR A 63 0.04 4.23 15.73
N ILE A 64 0.43 4.78 14.59
CA ILE A 64 0.01 4.35 13.25
C ILE A 64 1.21 3.64 12.62
N SER A 65 1.11 2.34 12.39
CA SER A 65 2.12 1.54 11.71
C SER A 65 1.68 1.28 10.28
N VAL A 66 2.46 1.75 9.32
CA VAL A 66 2.19 1.61 7.89
C VAL A 66 3.21 0.64 7.31
N SER A 67 2.77 -0.54 6.90
CA SER A 67 3.59 -1.54 6.22
C SER A 67 3.38 -1.44 4.71
N VAL A 68 4.45 -1.15 3.99
CA VAL A 68 4.43 -0.93 2.54
C VAL A 68 5.07 -2.13 1.86
N PHE A 69 4.29 -2.85 1.05
CA PHE A 69 4.74 -4.03 0.33
C PHE A 69 5.16 -3.65 -1.09
N VAL A 70 6.45 -3.78 -1.39
CA VAL A 70 7.05 -3.36 -2.66
C VAL A 70 7.97 -4.43 -3.24
N ALA A 71 8.13 -4.43 -4.56
CA ALA A 71 9.11 -5.30 -5.23
C ALA A 71 10.52 -4.72 -5.20
N ARG A 72 10.67 -3.39 -5.09
CA ARG A 72 11.98 -2.70 -5.12
C ARG A 72 12.17 -1.83 -3.88
N PRO A 73 12.52 -2.41 -2.72
CA PRO A 73 12.65 -1.68 -1.47
C PRO A 73 13.75 -0.62 -1.50
N GLY A 74 14.82 -0.84 -2.27
CA GLY A 74 15.92 0.12 -2.39
C GLY A 74 15.49 1.51 -2.88
N ILE A 75 14.48 1.59 -3.76
CA ILE A 75 13.96 2.88 -4.25
C ILE A 75 13.21 3.62 -3.13
N VAL A 76 12.50 2.88 -2.27
CA VAL A 76 11.73 3.47 -1.16
C VAL A 76 12.67 3.96 -0.06
N ILE A 77 13.68 3.17 0.27
CA ILE A 77 14.63 3.50 1.33
C ILE A 77 15.53 4.65 0.87
N GLY A 78 16.03 4.58 -0.38
CA GLY A 78 16.96 5.55 -0.94
C GLY A 78 18.38 5.43 -0.37
N GLN A 79 19.23 6.37 -0.74
CA GLN A 79 20.58 6.46 -0.18
C GLN A 79 20.47 6.87 1.30
N ASN A 80 21.11 6.11 2.18
CA ASN A 80 21.15 6.36 3.63
C ASN A 80 19.78 6.53 4.31
N GLY A 81 18.68 6.11 3.66
CA GLY A 81 17.34 6.24 4.23
C GLY A 81 16.64 7.59 4.00
N GLU A 82 17.22 8.49 3.21
CA GLU A 82 16.65 9.83 3.00
C GLU A 82 15.23 9.80 2.43
N ASN A 83 14.95 8.90 1.50
CA ASN A 83 13.63 8.84 0.86
C ASN A 83 12.53 8.44 1.86
N ILE A 84 12.78 7.43 2.69
CA ILE A 84 11.80 7.00 3.68
C ILE A 84 11.57 8.07 4.74
N ASP A 85 12.61 8.81 5.15
CA ASP A 85 12.48 9.93 6.09
C ASP A 85 11.68 11.08 5.48
N ASN A 86 11.90 11.40 4.21
CA ASN A 86 11.12 12.41 3.50
C ASN A 86 9.63 12.01 3.36
N ILE A 87 9.36 10.74 3.09
CA ILE A 87 7.99 10.19 3.04
C ILE A 87 7.35 10.28 4.43
N LYS A 88 8.08 9.90 5.49
CA LYS A 88 7.61 9.98 6.88
C LYS A 88 7.29 11.42 7.27
N LYS A 89 8.19 12.37 7.05
CA LYS A 89 7.97 13.79 7.32
C LYS A 89 6.76 14.36 6.58
N GLY A 90 6.58 13.94 5.33
CA GLY A 90 5.41 14.35 4.55
C GLY A 90 4.11 13.78 5.10
N LEU A 91 4.08 12.52 5.54
CA LEU A 91 2.92 11.91 6.21
C LEU A 91 2.60 12.61 7.54
N VAL A 92 3.59 12.88 8.36
CA VAL A 92 3.44 13.59 9.63
C VAL A 92 2.80 14.96 9.40
N LYS A 93 3.27 15.72 8.42
CA LYS A 93 2.68 17.02 8.05
C LYS A 93 1.23 16.88 7.56
N LEU A 94 0.94 15.87 6.74
CA LEU A 94 -0.38 15.65 6.18
C LEU A 94 -1.41 15.23 7.24
N LEU A 95 -0.97 14.47 8.23
CA LEU A 95 -1.83 13.95 9.29
C LEU A 95 -1.91 14.88 10.51
N GLY A 96 -0.96 15.81 10.67
CA GLY A 96 -0.89 16.70 11.82
C GLY A 96 -0.60 15.96 13.15
N VAL A 97 0.14 14.86 13.10
CA VAL A 97 0.52 14.00 14.24
C VAL A 97 2.02 14.13 14.51
N ASN A 98 2.48 13.64 15.68
CA ASN A 98 3.90 13.65 16.01
C ASN A 98 4.68 12.58 15.22
N GLU A 99 5.97 12.80 15.00
CA GLU A 99 6.83 11.86 14.27
C GLU A 99 6.93 10.49 14.93
N ASP A 100 6.81 10.41 16.25
CA ASP A 100 6.86 9.18 17.02
C ASP A 100 5.59 8.32 16.87
N GLU A 101 4.49 8.95 16.47
CA GLU A 101 3.20 8.28 16.28
C GLU A 101 3.12 7.56 14.94
N VAL A 102 3.98 7.88 13.97
CA VAL A 102 3.98 7.28 12.63
C VAL A 102 5.22 6.40 12.44
N LYS A 103 5.00 5.12 12.21
CA LYS A 103 6.03 4.14 11.85
C LYS A 103 5.80 3.65 10.43
N ILE A 104 6.84 3.66 9.61
CA ILE A 104 6.80 3.12 8.25
C ILE A 104 7.73 1.93 8.20
N SER A 105 7.23 0.79 7.78
CA SER A 105 8.00 -0.43 7.52
C SER A 105 7.92 -0.78 6.04
N VAL A 106 9.05 -1.09 5.45
CA VAL A 106 9.13 -1.53 4.05
C VAL A 106 9.32 -3.03 4.05
N VAL A 107 8.41 -3.74 3.39
CA VAL A 107 8.44 -5.19 3.25
C VAL A 107 8.68 -5.56 1.80
N GLU A 108 9.70 -6.35 1.55
CA GLU A 108 10.04 -6.83 0.22
C GLU A 108 9.15 -8.00 -0.20
N ILE A 109 8.67 -7.96 -1.44
CA ILE A 109 7.99 -9.08 -2.09
C ILE A 109 9.04 -9.89 -2.84
N LYS A 110 9.40 -11.06 -2.30
CA LYS A 110 10.44 -11.93 -2.86
C LYS A 110 10.16 -12.37 -4.30
N ASN A 111 8.90 -12.67 -4.61
CA ASN A 111 8.47 -13.15 -5.93
C ASN A 111 7.41 -12.21 -6.52
N PRO A 112 7.80 -11.13 -7.22
CA PRO A 112 6.86 -10.16 -7.80
C PRO A 112 5.89 -10.77 -8.81
N ASP A 113 6.32 -11.80 -9.53
CA ASP A 113 5.54 -12.47 -10.57
C ASP A 113 4.35 -13.28 -10.03
N LEU A 114 4.35 -13.59 -8.73
CA LEU A 114 3.23 -14.24 -8.05
C LEU A 114 2.22 -13.25 -7.49
N ASP A 115 2.54 -11.95 -7.49
CA ASP A 115 1.62 -10.92 -7.01
C ASP A 115 0.79 -10.34 -8.16
N ALA A 116 -0.52 -10.61 -8.11
CA ALA A 116 -1.45 -10.19 -9.16
C ALA A 116 -1.47 -8.67 -9.39
N THR A 117 -1.28 -7.86 -8.34
CA THR A 117 -1.26 -6.41 -8.44
C THR A 117 -0.02 -5.92 -9.19
N LEU A 118 1.13 -6.51 -8.90
CA LEU A 118 2.39 -6.17 -9.57
C LEU A 118 2.39 -6.60 -11.03
N VAL A 119 1.88 -7.80 -11.33
CA VAL A 119 1.70 -8.28 -12.71
C VAL A 119 0.76 -7.36 -13.48
N ALA A 120 -0.38 -6.98 -12.91
CA ALA A 120 -1.31 -6.05 -13.55
C ALA A 120 -0.66 -4.68 -13.84
N LYS A 121 0.13 -4.14 -12.92
CA LYS A 121 0.87 -2.88 -13.13
C LYS A 121 1.96 -3.01 -14.20
N SER A 122 2.63 -4.16 -14.28
CA SER A 122 3.62 -4.45 -15.33
C SER A 122 2.96 -4.49 -16.72
N ILE A 123 1.83 -5.17 -16.82
CA ILE A 123 1.04 -5.24 -18.06
C ILE A 123 0.58 -3.83 -18.46
N ALA A 124 0.04 -3.06 -17.53
CA ALA A 124 -0.42 -1.70 -17.79
C ALA A 124 0.71 -0.82 -18.34
N LYS A 125 1.90 -0.90 -17.73
CA LYS A 125 3.08 -0.16 -18.19
C LYS A 125 3.49 -0.53 -19.60
N GLN A 126 3.53 -1.82 -19.94
CA GLN A 126 3.88 -2.28 -21.28
C GLN A 126 2.86 -1.81 -22.33
N LEU A 127 1.57 -1.77 -21.97
CA LEU A 127 0.52 -1.24 -22.86
C LEU A 127 0.63 0.30 -23.04
N GLU A 128 0.96 1.03 -21.99
CA GLU A 128 1.27 2.47 -22.07
C GLU A 128 2.46 2.74 -23.01
N GLU A 129 3.47 1.88 -23.01
CA GLU A 129 4.63 1.89 -23.89
C GLU A 129 4.31 1.39 -25.33
N ARG A 130 3.03 1.13 -25.63
CA ARG A 130 2.53 0.65 -26.94
C ARG A 130 3.08 -0.72 -27.37
N ALA A 131 3.42 -1.59 -26.44
CA ALA A 131 3.78 -2.97 -26.75
C ALA A 131 2.59 -3.73 -27.40
N SER A 132 2.91 -4.71 -28.25
CA SER A 132 1.87 -5.53 -28.90
C SER A 132 1.06 -6.31 -27.87
N PHE A 133 -0.26 -6.20 -27.94
CA PHE A 133 -1.22 -6.87 -27.06
C PHE A 133 -0.98 -8.39 -26.95
N ARG A 134 -0.59 -9.06 -28.05
CA ARG A 134 -0.28 -10.48 -28.07
C ARG A 134 1.00 -10.84 -27.28
N ILE A 135 1.96 -9.92 -27.21
CA ILE A 135 3.22 -10.13 -26.47
C ILE A 135 2.98 -9.93 -24.98
N VAL A 136 2.20 -8.91 -24.63
CA VAL A 136 1.92 -8.54 -23.24
C VAL A 136 1.07 -9.61 -22.52
N GLN A 137 0.27 -10.40 -23.25
CA GLN A 137 -0.56 -11.49 -22.70
C GLN A 137 0.18 -12.80 -22.50
N LYS A 138 1.39 -12.98 -23.01
CA LYS A 138 2.23 -14.17 -22.81
C LYS A 138 3.05 -14.08 -21.56
#